data_363f66113c5d8c9a0a44f82c3b21b4e5
#
_entry.id   363f66113c5d8c9a0a44f82c3b21b4e5
#
_cell.length_a   1.000
_cell.length_b   1.000
_cell.length_c   1.000
_cell.angle_alpha   90.00
_cell.angle_beta   90.00
_cell.angle_gamma   90.00
#
_symmetry.space_group_name_H-M   'P 1'
#
loop_
_entity.id
_entity.type
_entity.pdbx_description
1 polymer ?
#
loop_
_entity_poly.entity_id
_entity_poly.type
_entity_poly.pdbx_seq_one_letter_code
_entity_poly.pdbx_strand_id
1 'polypeptide(L)'
;MSALPLSTLLPVIATISLNHYIAVAGMLFVIGFIGVLLRQNTLVIYMSLELMLNAATLAAVAFSRYNGTMDGNVFVFFIITVAAAEVAVGLAIIVALFRKRHTVQVEELGTLKN
;
A
#
# COMPACT_ATOMS: atom_id res chain seq x y z
N MET A 1 -30.77 5.06 -22.25
CA MET A 1 -29.29 5.04 -22.27
C MET A 1 -28.84 3.75 -22.94
N SER A 2 -28.35 3.85 -24.19
CA SER A 2 -27.77 2.71 -24.87
C SER A 2 -26.37 2.46 -24.31
N ALA A 3 -26.16 1.28 -23.71
CA ALA A 3 -24.81 0.87 -23.35
C ALA A 3 -23.91 0.89 -24.59
N LEU A 4 -22.70 1.43 -24.48
CA LEU A 4 -21.72 1.39 -25.54
C LEU A 4 -21.46 -0.06 -25.95
N PRO A 5 -21.46 -0.39 -27.27
CA PRO A 5 -21.20 -1.73 -27.72
C PRO A 5 -19.80 -2.19 -27.27
N LEU A 6 -19.66 -3.46 -26.94
CA LEU A 6 -18.41 -4.05 -26.47
C LEU A 6 -17.24 -3.77 -27.41
N SER A 7 -17.53 -3.67 -28.73
CA SER A 7 -16.54 -3.34 -29.76
C SER A 7 -15.91 -1.95 -29.60
N THR A 8 -16.60 -1.01 -28.96
CA THR A 8 -16.04 0.34 -28.69
C THR A 8 -15.29 0.41 -27.37
N LEU A 9 -15.62 -0.50 -26.43
CA LEU A 9 -14.94 -0.57 -25.13
C LEU A 9 -13.60 -1.34 -25.21
N LEU A 10 -13.54 -2.36 -26.07
CA LEU A 10 -12.33 -3.18 -26.24
C LEU A 10 -11.06 -2.36 -26.57
N PRO A 11 -11.08 -1.40 -27.53
CA PRO A 11 -9.89 -0.61 -27.80
C PRO A 11 -9.50 0.30 -26.63
N VAL A 12 -10.46 0.80 -25.87
CA VAL A 12 -10.17 1.63 -24.69
C VAL A 12 -9.51 0.79 -23.59
N ILE A 13 -10.00 -0.42 -23.37
CA ILE A 13 -9.42 -1.35 -22.40
C ILE A 13 -8.05 -1.84 -22.88
N ALA A 14 -7.89 -2.05 -24.19
CA ALA A 14 -6.62 -2.48 -24.80
C ALA A 14 -5.54 -1.40 -24.77
N THR A 15 -5.90 -0.13 -24.58
CA THR A 15 -4.90 0.97 -24.47
C THR A 15 -4.27 1.06 -23.08
N ILE A 16 -4.83 0.39 -22.06
CA ILE A 16 -4.23 0.34 -20.72
C ILE A 16 -3.06 -0.63 -20.76
N SER A 17 -1.87 -0.08 -20.75
CA SER A 17 -0.61 -0.84 -20.81
C SER A 17 0.00 -1.01 -19.42
N LEU A 18 1.02 -1.88 -19.33
CA LEU A 18 1.84 -2.04 -18.12
C LEU A 18 2.33 -0.70 -17.56
N ASN A 19 2.73 0.23 -18.44
CA ASN A 19 3.25 1.53 -18.04
C ASN A 19 2.26 2.34 -17.20
N HIS A 20 0.97 2.25 -17.50
CA HIS A 20 -0.07 2.95 -16.73
C HIS A 20 -0.17 2.39 -15.30
N TYR A 21 -0.14 1.07 -15.16
CA TYR A 21 -0.15 0.43 -13.83
C TYR A 21 1.10 0.75 -13.02
N ILE A 22 2.27 0.74 -13.66
CA ILE A 22 3.53 1.07 -12.99
C ILE A 22 3.58 2.54 -12.62
N ALA A 23 3.05 3.45 -13.44
CA ALA A 23 2.96 4.87 -13.12
C ALA A 23 2.08 5.10 -11.88
N VAL A 24 0.91 4.47 -11.81
CA VAL A 24 0.03 4.55 -10.64
C VAL A 24 0.70 3.96 -9.40
N ALA A 25 1.31 2.79 -9.51
CA ALA A 25 2.05 2.16 -8.42
C ALA A 25 3.19 3.07 -7.92
N GLY A 26 3.93 3.68 -8.83
CA GLY A 26 4.99 4.62 -8.50
C GLY A 26 4.48 5.85 -7.74
N MET A 27 3.37 6.43 -8.19
CA MET A 27 2.75 7.57 -7.51
C MET A 27 2.27 7.20 -6.09
N LEU A 28 1.61 6.06 -5.94
CA LEU A 28 1.17 5.58 -4.62
C LEU A 28 2.36 5.35 -3.68
N PHE A 29 3.44 4.77 -4.20
CA PHE A 29 4.65 4.54 -3.42
C PHE A 29 5.28 5.85 -2.96
N VAL A 30 5.41 6.84 -3.84
CA VAL A 30 5.97 8.16 -3.52
C VAL A 30 5.12 8.88 -2.48
N ILE A 31 3.79 8.84 -2.61
CA ILE A 31 2.88 9.46 -1.63
C ILE A 31 3.04 8.79 -0.26
N GLY A 32 3.08 7.46 -0.21
CA GLY A 32 3.32 6.72 1.03
C GLY A 32 4.68 7.05 1.64
N PHE A 33 5.72 7.09 0.81
CA PHE A 33 7.08 7.43 1.26
C PHE A 33 7.17 8.83 1.86
N ILE A 34 6.57 9.83 1.21
CA ILE A 34 6.48 11.20 1.73
C ILE A 34 5.72 11.20 3.06
N GLY A 35 4.63 10.44 3.17
CA GLY A 35 3.87 10.30 4.40
C GLY A 35 4.69 9.78 5.57
N VAL A 36 5.56 8.79 5.32
CA VAL A 36 6.49 8.27 6.34
C VAL A 36 7.50 9.32 6.78
N LEU A 37 8.05 10.09 5.84
CA LEU A 37 9.10 11.07 6.14
C LEU A 37 8.57 12.32 6.85
N LEU A 38 7.37 12.79 6.50
CA LEU A 38 6.87 14.08 6.98
C LEU A 38 5.96 13.98 8.21
N ARG A 39 5.47 12.79 8.54
CA ARG A 39 4.50 12.65 9.63
C ARG A 39 5.14 12.09 10.89
N GLN A 40 4.78 12.69 12.01
CA GLN A 40 5.22 12.28 13.34
C GLN A 40 4.20 11.38 14.05
N ASN A 41 2.98 11.34 13.55
CA ASN A 41 1.92 10.50 14.09
C ASN A 41 2.14 9.05 13.65
N THR A 42 2.33 8.16 14.60
CA THR A 42 2.61 6.73 14.36
C THR A 42 1.51 6.05 13.54
N LEU A 43 0.24 6.40 13.74
CA LEU A 43 -0.87 5.84 12.97
C LEU A 43 -0.77 6.26 11.48
N VAL A 44 -0.43 7.51 11.22
CA VAL A 44 -0.26 8.01 9.84
C VAL A 44 0.94 7.37 9.18
N ILE A 45 2.04 7.15 9.90
CA ILE A 45 3.22 6.42 9.40
C ILE A 45 2.80 5.00 9.01
N TYR A 46 2.03 4.32 9.85
CA TYR A 46 1.53 2.97 9.58
C TYR A 46 0.66 2.91 8.32
N MET A 47 -0.28 3.85 8.17
CA MET A 47 -1.11 3.96 6.97
C MET A 47 -0.27 4.24 5.72
N SER A 48 0.79 5.03 5.85
CA SER A 48 1.71 5.34 4.75
C SER A 48 2.52 4.12 4.32
N LEU A 49 2.97 3.29 5.26
CA LEU A 49 3.63 2.01 4.96
C LEU A 49 2.67 1.05 4.25
N GLU A 50 1.41 0.99 4.68
CA GLU A 50 0.39 0.19 4.03
C GLU A 50 0.16 0.64 2.58
N LEU A 51 0.15 1.95 2.35
CA LEU A 51 0.04 2.50 0.99
C LEU A 51 1.23 2.09 0.11
N MET A 52 2.44 2.06 0.65
CA MET A 52 3.64 1.59 -0.05
C MET A 52 3.57 0.10 -0.38
N LEU A 53 3.06 -0.72 0.54
CA LEU A 53 2.83 -2.15 0.30
C LEU A 53 1.79 -2.37 -0.80
N ASN A 54 0.69 -1.62 -0.79
CA ASN A 54 -0.31 -1.66 -1.86
C ASN A 54 0.28 -1.28 -3.22
N ALA A 55 1.15 -0.30 -3.27
CA ALA A 55 1.87 0.06 -4.49
C ALA A 55 2.73 -1.10 -5.02
N ALA A 56 3.44 -1.78 -4.13
CA ALA A 56 4.25 -2.96 -4.48
C ALA A 56 3.39 -4.13 -4.99
N THR A 57 2.23 -4.38 -4.36
CA THR A 57 1.29 -5.42 -4.82
C THR A 57 0.73 -5.10 -6.21
N LEU A 58 0.36 -3.84 -6.46
CA LEU A 58 -0.13 -3.41 -7.77
C LEU A 58 0.93 -3.63 -8.85
N ALA A 59 2.18 -3.27 -8.59
CA ALA A 59 3.29 -3.49 -9.51
C ALA A 59 3.51 -4.99 -9.78
N ALA A 60 3.50 -5.83 -8.74
CA ALA A 60 3.70 -7.27 -8.87
C ALA A 60 2.61 -7.93 -9.72
N VAL A 61 1.33 -7.57 -9.51
CA VAL A 61 0.21 -8.07 -10.32
C VAL A 61 0.33 -7.59 -11.77
N ALA A 62 0.70 -6.34 -11.99
CA ALA A 62 0.86 -5.77 -13.32
C ALA A 62 1.94 -6.51 -14.13
N PHE A 63 3.09 -6.76 -13.52
CA PHE A 63 4.17 -7.55 -14.16
C PHE A 63 3.75 -8.99 -14.44
N SER A 64 3.06 -9.62 -13.49
CA SER A 64 2.55 -10.98 -13.65
C SER A 64 1.60 -11.09 -14.84
N ARG A 65 0.66 -10.14 -14.94
CA ARG A 65 -0.28 -10.08 -16.06
C ARG A 65 0.42 -9.85 -17.40
N TYR A 66 1.40 -8.95 -17.44
CA TYR A 66 2.17 -8.65 -18.63
C TYR A 66 2.98 -9.86 -19.12
N ASN A 67 3.58 -10.60 -18.21
CA ASN A 67 4.37 -11.79 -18.53
C ASN A 67 3.52 -13.05 -18.76
N GLY A 68 2.21 -12.98 -18.51
CA GLY A 68 1.31 -14.13 -18.64
C GLY A 68 1.57 -15.24 -17.62
N THR A 69 2.14 -14.87 -16.45
CA THR A 69 2.45 -15.81 -15.36
C THR A 69 1.58 -15.54 -14.15
N MET A 70 1.57 -16.50 -13.21
CA MET A 70 0.87 -16.33 -11.92
C MET A 70 1.82 -16.04 -10.75
N ASP A 71 3.10 -15.95 -11.02
CA ASP A 71 4.12 -15.78 -9.98
C ASP A 71 3.92 -14.53 -9.15
N GLY A 72 3.60 -13.40 -9.81
CA GLY A 72 3.30 -12.15 -9.12
C GLY A 72 2.04 -12.22 -8.24
N ASN A 73 1.02 -12.97 -8.66
CA ASN A 73 -0.20 -13.16 -7.87
C ASN A 73 0.08 -13.99 -6.62
N VAL A 74 0.90 -15.02 -6.73
CA VAL A 74 1.35 -15.83 -5.57
C VAL A 74 2.15 -14.94 -4.61
N PHE A 75 3.06 -14.12 -5.14
CA PHE A 75 3.83 -13.19 -4.34
C PHE A 75 2.94 -12.17 -3.59
N VAL A 76 1.92 -11.64 -4.27
CA VAL A 76 0.93 -10.72 -3.66
C VAL A 76 0.17 -11.40 -2.52
N PHE A 77 -0.17 -12.67 -2.65
CA PHE A 77 -0.81 -13.43 -1.56
C PHE A 77 0.04 -13.41 -0.28
N PHE A 78 1.35 -13.62 -0.42
CA PHE A 78 2.27 -13.51 0.72
C PHE A 78 2.37 -12.09 1.27
N ILE A 79 2.44 -11.08 0.40
CA ILE A 79 2.48 -9.67 0.84
C ILE A 79 1.23 -9.32 1.64
N ILE A 80 0.04 -9.70 1.19
CA ILE A 80 -1.23 -9.44 1.89
C ILE A 80 -1.22 -10.11 3.27
N THR A 81 -0.73 -11.34 3.36
CA THR A 81 -0.64 -12.07 4.63
C THR A 81 0.30 -11.37 5.61
N VAL A 82 1.48 -10.96 5.14
CA VAL A 82 2.46 -10.22 5.94
C VAL A 82 1.90 -8.86 6.36
N ALA A 83 1.28 -8.13 5.44
CA ALA A 83 0.68 -6.82 5.72
C ALA A 83 -0.42 -6.92 6.79
N ALA A 84 -1.28 -7.92 6.69
CA ALA A 84 -2.32 -8.16 7.70
C ALA A 84 -1.73 -8.46 9.09
N ALA A 85 -0.70 -9.30 9.16
CA ALA A 85 0.00 -9.61 10.40
C ALA A 85 0.70 -8.37 10.97
N GLU A 86 1.36 -7.58 10.12
CA GLU A 86 2.06 -6.35 10.50
C GLU A 86 1.09 -5.32 11.09
N VAL A 87 -0.06 -5.10 10.44
CA VAL A 87 -1.10 -4.18 10.93
C VAL A 87 -1.64 -4.64 12.28
N ALA A 88 -1.95 -5.92 12.44
CA ALA A 88 -2.47 -6.46 13.69
C ALA A 88 -1.49 -6.25 14.85
N VAL A 89 -0.24 -6.61 14.67
CA VAL A 89 0.82 -6.44 15.68
C VAL A 89 1.11 -4.97 15.93
N GLY A 90 1.23 -4.17 14.88
CA GLY A 90 1.53 -2.75 14.98
C GLY A 90 0.43 -1.97 15.69
N LEU A 91 -0.84 -2.22 15.38
CA LEU A 91 -1.95 -1.59 16.08
C LEU A 91 -1.99 -1.99 17.55
N ALA A 92 -1.71 -3.26 17.88
CA ALA A 92 -1.63 -3.72 19.26
C ALA A 92 -0.54 -2.96 20.04
N ILE A 93 0.63 -2.77 19.46
CA ILE A 93 1.73 -2.00 20.05
C ILE A 93 1.33 -0.53 20.24
N ILE A 94 0.74 0.10 19.22
CA ILE A 94 0.30 1.49 19.27
C ILE A 94 -0.75 1.70 20.37
N VAL A 95 -1.73 0.82 20.47
CA VAL A 95 -2.76 0.86 21.51
C VAL A 95 -2.14 0.71 22.91
N ALA A 96 -1.22 -0.23 23.07
CA ALA A 96 -0.53 -0.45 24.35
C ALA A 96 0.30 0.79 24.76
N LEU A 97 1.02 1.39 23.83
CA LEU A 97 1.79 2.62 24.06
C LEU A 97 0.88 3.80 24.38
N PHE A 98 -0.22 3.96 23.66
CA PHE A 98 -1.18 5.03 23.91
C PHE A 98 -1.82 4.93 25.30
N ARG A 99 -2.19 3.72 25.71
CA ARG A 99 -2.73 3.49 27.07
C ARG A 99 -1.74 3.87 28.16
N LYS A 100 -0.46 3.68 27.91
CA LYS A 100 0.60 3.97 28.88
C LYS A 100 1.04 5.43 28.86
N ARG A 101 1.11 6.06 27.69
CA ARG A 101 1.69 7.40 27.47
C ARG A 101 0.69 8.45 26.99
N HIS A 102 -0.51 8.06 26.59
CA HIS A 102 -1.54 8.94 26.03
C HIS A 102 -1.09 9.75 24.82
N THR A 103 -0.11 9.21 24.06
CA THR A 103 0.41 9.84 22.85
C THR A 103 0.71 8.82 21.75
N VAL A 104 0.58 9.22 20.50
CA VAL A 104 1.00 8.48 19.31
C VAL A 104 2.10 9.20 18.53
N GLN A 105 2.65 10.28 19.10
CA GLN A 105 3.73 11.03 18.50
C GLN A 105 5.07 10.30 18.71
N VAL A 106 5.82 10.10 17.62
CA VAL A 106 7.09 9.37 17.66
C VAL A 106 8.12 10.05 18.56
N GLU A 107 8.19 11.38 18.53
CA GLU A 107 9.11 12.15 19.36
C GLU A 107 8.83 11.97 20.85
N GLU A 108 7.56 11.98 21.26
CA GLU A 108 7.16 11.76 22.64
C GLU A 108 7.40 10.32 23.09
N LEU A 109 7.25 9.34 22.19
CA LEU A 109 7.56 7.94 22.45
C LEU A 109 9.08 7.71 22.62
N GLY A 110 9.91 8.53 21.99
CA GLY A 110 11.36 8.47 22.14
C GLY A 110 11.86 8.76 23.56
N THR A 111 11.06 9.42 24.40
CA THR A 111 11.37 9.70 25.81
C THR A 111 11.13 8.52 26.76
N LEU A 112 10.73 7.37 26.25
CA LEU A 112 10.51 6.15 27.05
C LEU A 112 11.76 5.63 27.78
N LYS A 113 12.95 6.07 27.37
CA LYS A 113 14.22 5.70 28.03
C LYS A 113 14.45 6.38 29.37
N ASN A 114 13.73 7.43 29.65
CA ASN A 114 13.82 8.18 30.90
C ASN A 114 12.51 7.98 31.71
#